data_51356fb4ef13c0773f83125d48258fab
#
_entry.id   51356fb4ef13c0773f83125d48258fab
#
_cell.length_a   1.000
_cell.length_b   1.000
_cell.length_c   1.000
_cell.angle_alpha   90.00
_cell.angle_beta   90.00
_cell.angle_gamma   90.00
#
_symmetry.space_group_name_H-M   'P 1'
#
loop_
_entity.id
_entity.type
_entity.pdbx_description
1 polymer ?
#
loop_
_entity_poly.entity_id
_entity_poly.type
_entity_poly.pdbx_seq_one_letter_code
_entity_poly.pdbx_strand_id
1 'polypeptide(L)'
;MKIIMSVEIVEGYEKWKELFESAVDAREKYGVKVLAYGHPKDNENKVYQVLEIESMEKMQEALKDTEIAKARTEAGVKLDTQEVVFLVE
;
A
#
# COMPACT_ATOMS: atom_id res chain seq x y z
N MET A 1 -14.68 4.18 -3.12
CA MET A 1 -13.68 4.95 -3.89
C MET A 1 -12.47 4.08 -4.20
N LYS A 2 -12.04 4.08 -5.44
CA LYS A 2 -10.88 3.29 -5.86
C LYS A 2 -9.66 4.18 -6.04
N ILE A 3 -8.50 3.67 -5.62
CA ILE A 3 -7.24 4.38 -5.80
C ILE A 3 -6.18 3.43 -6.33
N ILE A 4 -5.17 4.01 -6.99
CA ILE A 4 -3.97 3.27 -7.33
C ILE A 4 -2.85 3.90 -6.51
N MET A 5 -2.17 3.08 -5.72
CA MET A 5 -1.05 3.52 -4.91
C MET A 5 0.22 2.85 -5.40
N SER A 6 1.30 3.61 -5.50
CA SER A 6 2.60 3.03 -5.84
C SER A 6 3.68 3.54 -4.91
N VAL A 7 4.68 2.70 -4.66
CA VAL A 7 5.84 3.04 -3.84
C VAL A 7 7.05 2.28 -4.36
N GLU A 8 8.24 2.83 -4.11
CA GLU A 8 9.47 2.10 -4.32
C GLU A 8 9.80 1.26 -3.10
N ILE A 9 10.38 0.09 -3.31
CA ILE A 9 10.81 -0.81 -2.24
C ILE A 9 12.32 -1.13 -2.39
N VAL A 10 12.99 -1.39 -1.27
CA VAL A 10 14.45 -1.56 -1.26
C VAL A 10 14.93 -2.90 -0.69
N GLU A 11 14.03 -3.77 -0.27
CA GLU A 11 14.41 -5.06 0.30
C GLU A 11 13.85 -6.27 -0.45
N GLY A 12 13.39 -6.05 -1.67
CA GLY A 12 12.89 -7.10 -2.55
C GLY A 12 11.39 -7.29 -2.51
N TYR A 13 10.86 -7.72 -3.64
CA TYR A 13 9.42 -7.88 -3.82
C TYR A 13 8.82 -8.97 -2.93
N GLU A 14 9.51 -10.10 -2.77
CA GLU A 14 8.98 -11.22 -1.98
C GLU A 14 8.79 -10.85 -0.51
N LYS A 15 9.74 -10.11 0.07
CA LYS A 15 9.63 -9.64 1.44
C LYS A 15 8.46 -8.68 1.60
N TRP A 16 8.35 -7.72 0.67
CA TRP A 16 7.24 -6.77 0.67
C TRP A 16 5.89 -7.49 0.57
N LYS A 17 5.79 -8.43 -0.37
CA LYS A 17 4.56 -9.20 -0.61
C LYS A 17 4.12 -9.97 0.64
N GLU A 18 5.05 -10.66 1.28
CA GLU A 18 4.76 -11.42 2.49
C GLU A 18 4.20 -10.52 3.60
N LEU A 19 4.85 -9.39 3.85
CA LEU A 19 4.41 -8.46 4.88
C LEU A 19 3.11 -7.76 4.48
N PHE A 20 2.95 -7.43 3.22
CA PHE A 20 1.71 -6.84 2.71
C PHE A 20 0.53 -7.80 2.89
N GLU A 21 0.69 -9.06 2.53
CA GLU A 21 -0.38 -10.05 2.67
C GLU A 21 -0.71 -10.33 4.14
N SER A 22 0.25 -10.20 5.05
CA SER A 22 0.01 -10.43 6.47
C SER A 22 -0.72 -9.28 7.16
N ALA A 23 -0.82 -8.11 6.53
CA ALA A 23 -1.40 -6.91 7.14
C ALA A 23 -2.91 -6.78 6.89
N VAL A 24 -3.64 -7.88 6.79
CA VAL A 24 -5.08 -7.89 6.53
C VAL A 24 -5.86 -7.14 7.61
N ASP A 25 -5.55 -7.40 8.87
CA ASP A 25 -6.28 -6.80 9.99
C ASP A 25 -6.17 -5.27 10.00
N ALA A 26 -4.98 -4.76 9.70
CA ALA A 26 -4.76 -3.32 9.63
C ALA A 26 -5.59 -2.68 8.52
N ARG A 27 -5.67 -3.34 7.37
CA ARG A 27 -6.48 -2.85 6.26
C ARG A 27 -7.97 -2.88 6.58
N GLU A 28 -8.44 -3.94 7.21
CA GLU A 28 -9.84 -4.05 7.61
C GLU A 28 -10.24 -2.97 8.60
N LYS A 29 -9.35 -2.65 9.54
CA LYS A 29 -9.58 -1.59 10.51
C LYS A 29 -9.91 -0.25 9.87
N TYR A 30 -9.29 0.06 8.74
CA TYR A 30 -9.48 1.33 8.05
C TYR A 30 -10.34 1.23 6.80
N GLY A 31 -11.02 0.11 6.62
CA GLY A 31 -11.93 -0.05 5.47
C GLY A 31 -11.24 -0.09 4.13
N VAL A 32 -10.04 -0.65 4.07
CA VAL A 32 -9.27 -0.78 2.84
C VAL A 32 -9.37 -2.19 2.30
N LYS A 33 -9.81 -2.32 1.05
CA LYS A 33 -9.91 -3.60 0.37
C LYS A 33 -8.91 -3.62 -0.79
N VAL A 34 -8.11 -4.66 -0.85
CA VAL A 34 -7.14 -4.84 -1.94
C VAL A 34 -7.83 -5.50 -3.13
N LEU A 35 -7.81 -4.85 -4.28
CA LEU A 35 -8.41 -5.38 -5.50
C LEU A 35 -7.36 -6.08 -6.37
N ALA A 36 -6.15 -5.52 -6.41
CA ALA A 36 -5.03 -6.10 -7.14
C ALA A 36 -3.73 -5.48 -6.67
N TYR A 37 -2.61 -6.17 -6.87
CA TYR A 37 -1.29 -5.61 -6.61
C TYR A 37 -0.24 -6.36 -7.42
N GLY A 38 0.91 -5.72 -7.60
CA GLY A 38 2.01 -6.32 -8.33
C GLY A 38 3.10 -5.30 -8.60
N HIS A 39 4.03 -5.66 -9.45
CA HIS A 39 5.08 -4.76 -9.90
C HIS A 39 5.14 -4.76 -11.43
N PRO A 40 5.69 -3.71 -12.06
CA PRO A 40 5.89 -3.72 -13.50
C PRO A 40 6.80 -4.89 -13.90
N LYS A 41 6.57 -5.44 -15.09
CA LYS A 41 7.35 -6.57 -15.59
C LYS A 41 8.87 -6.35 -15.52
N ASP A 42 9.28 -5.11 -15.76
CA ASP A 42 10.70 -4.76 -15.86
C ASP A 42 11.26 -4.06 -14.62
N ASN A 43 10.47 -3.95 -13.54
CA ASN A 43 10.92 -3.26 -12.33
C ASN A 43 10.31 -3.85 -11.07
N GLU A 44 11.05 -4.74 -10.42
CA GLU A 44 10.63 -5.37 -9.17
C GLU A 44 10.77 -4.45 -7.96
N ASN A 45 11.36 -3.28 -8.13
CA ASN A 45 11.62 -2.34 -7.03
C ASN A 45 10.51 -1.30 -6.89
N LYS A 46 9.45 -1.39 -7.66
CA LYS A 46 8.31 -0.50 -7.56
C LYS A 46 7.04 -1.35 -7.54
N VAL A 47 6.20 -1.15 -6.52
CA VAL A 47 4.96 -1.90 -6.38
C VAL A 47 3.75 -1.02 -6.60
N TYR A 48 2.72 -1.60 -7.21
CA TYR A 48 1.45 -0.94 -7.44
C TYR A 48 0.36 -1.70 -6.72
N GLN A 49 -0.57 -0.96 -6.14
CA GLN A 49 -1.73 -1.53 -5.44
C GLN A 49 -2.98 -0.84 -5.94
N VAL A 50 -3.99 -1.62 -6.30
CA VAL A 50 -5.32 -1.08 -6.60
C VAL A 50 -6.18 -1.38 -5.38
N LEU A 51 -6.64 -0.33 -4.73
CA LEU A 51 -7.36 -0.43 -3.47
C LEU A 51 -8.74 0.20 -3.58
N GLU A 52 -9.69 -0.36 -2.83
CA GLU A 52 -10.97 0.27 -2.62
C GLU A 52 -11.00 0.77 -1.18
N ILE A 53 -11.29 2.06 -0.99
CA ILE A 53 -11.31 2.69 0.32
C ILE A 53 -12.69 3.24 0.62
N GLU A 54 -13.08 3.23 1.91
CA GLU A 54 -14.37 3.75 2.33
C GLU A 54 -14.44 5.27 2.22
N SER A 55 -13.38 5.95 2.65
CA SER A 55 -13.33 7.40 2.63
C SER A 55 -11.90 7.90 2.65
N MET A 56 -11.71 9.15 2.23
CA MET A 56 -10.42 9.82 2.31
C MET A 56 -9.97 10.00 3.74
N GLU A 57 -10.90 10.26 4.65
CA GLU A 57 -10.60 10.45 6.06
C GLU A 57 -9.98 9.19 6.67
N LYS A 58 -10.58 8.03 6.41
CA LYS A 58 -10.05 6.76 6.90
C LYS A 58 -8.69 6.44 6.30
N MET A 59 -8.50 6.75 5.02
CA MET A 59 -7.22 6.54 4.37
C MET A 59 -6.13 7.41 5.00
N GLN A 60 -6.44 8.66 5.31
CA GLN A 60 -5.49 9.54 5.97
C GLN A 60 -5.17 9.07 7.39
N GLU A 61 -6.16 8.55 8.11
CA GLU A 61 -5.93 7.97 9.43
C GLU A 61 -4.98 6.75 9.34
N ALA A 62 -5.18 5.90 8.33
CA ALA A 62 -4.30 4.77 8.11
C ALA A 62 -2.86 5.20 7.84
N LEU A 63 -2.68 6.24 7.03
CA LEU A 63 -1.34 6.74 6.71
C LEU A 63 -0.65 7.40 7.89
N LYS A 64 -1.41 7.84 8.90
CA LYS A 64 -0.87 8.42 10.13
C LYS A 64 -0.66 7.39 11.24
N ASP A 65 -1.15 6.18 11.07
CA ASP A 65 -1.02 5.12 12.06
C ASP A 65 0.45 4.69 12.16
N THR A 66 1.00 4.82 13.37
CA THR A 66 2.42 4.53 13.59
C THR A 66 2.77 3.06 13.40
N GLU A 67 1.86 2.15 13.71
CA GLU A 67 2.09 0.73 13.51
C GLU A 67 2.12 0.37 12.03
N ILE A 68 1.24 0.99 11.24
CA ILE A 68 1.23 0.80 9.79
C ILE A 68 2.50 1.38 9.18
N ALA A 69 2.91 2.58 9.57
CA ALA A 69 4.14 3.20 9.10
C ALA A 69 5.35 2.33 9.42
N LYS A 70 5.40 1.79 10.63
CA LYS A 70 6.49 0.90 11.05
C LYS A 70 6.51 -0.37 10.21
N ALA A 71 5.37 -0.99 9.99
CA ALA A 71 5.27 -2.20 9.18
C ALA A 71 5.71 -1.95 7.73
N ARG A 72 5.34 -0.82 7.17
CA ARG A 72 5.76 -0.44 5.82
C ARG A 72 7.27 -0.24 5.74
N THR A 73 7.85 0.41 6.73
CA THR A 73 9.29 0.60 6.80
C THR A 73 10.02 -0.75 6.90
N GLU A 74 9.52 -1.66 7.72
CA GLU A 74 10.07 -3.02 7.84
C GLU A 74 9.98 -3.80 6.53
N ALA A 75 8.95 -3.54 5.73
CA ALA A 75 8.79 -4.16 4.41
C ALA A 75 9.69 -3.55 3.35
N GLY A 76 10.49 -2.54 3.70
CA GLY A 76 11.40 -1.89 2.77
C GLY A 76 10.76 -0.81 1.92
N VAL A 77 9.61 -0.29 2.32
CA VAL A 77 8.92 0.77 1.58
C VAL A 77 9.61 2.12 1.79
N LYS A 78 9.90 2.80 0.69
CA LYS A 78 10.39 4.18 0.72
C LYS A 78 9.19 5.10 0.75
N LEU A 79 8.81 5.55 1.94
CA LEU A 79 7.57 6.31 2.15
C LEU A 79 7.51 7.62 1.35
N ASP A 80 8.66 8.24 1.10
CA ASP A 80 8.74 9.49 0.35
C ASP A 80 8.51 9.32 -1.16
N THR A 81 8.44 8.09 -1.64
CA THR A 81 8.18 7.80 -3.06
C THR A 81 6.72 7.47 -3.34
N GLN A 82 5.87 7.50 -2.33
CA GLN A 82 4.48 7.14 -2.48
C GLN A 82 3.73 8.07 -3.42
N GLU A 83 3.03 7.49 -4.37
CA GLU A 83 2.13 8.20 -5.27
C GLU A 83 0.74 7.58 -5.16
N VAL A 84 -0.27 8.43 -5.12
CA VAL A 84 -1.67 7.99 -5.04
C VAL A 84 -2.45 8.65 -6.17
N VAL A 85 -3.14 7.84 -6.95
CA VAL A 85 -4.02 8.31 -8.02
C VAL A 85 -5.45 7.93 -7.67
N PHE A 86 -6.34 8.91 -7.63
CA PHE A 86 -7.76 8.70 -7.35
C PHE A 86 -8.48 8.44 -8.66
N LEU A 87 -9.28 7.37 -8.68
CA LEU A 87 -10.03 6.98 -9.88
C LEU A 87 -11.48 7.42 -9.73
N VAL A 88 -11.99 8.11 -10.73
CA VAL A 88 -13.41 8.46 -10.83
C VAL A 88 -13.94 7.98 -12.17
N GLU A 89 -15.24 7.60 -12.21
CA GLU A 89 -15.89 7.14 -13.43
C GLU A 89 -16.70 8.23 -14.10
#